data_8db672c415ebcb03632b92eaf850d29e
#
_entry.id   8db672c415ebcb03632b92eaf850d29e
#
_cell.length_a   1.000
_cell.length_b   1.000
_cell.length_c   1.000
_cell.angle_alpha   90.00
_cell.angle_beta   90.00
_cell.angle_gamma   90.00
#
_symmetry.space_group_name_H-M   'P 1'
#
loop_
_entity.id
_entity.type
_entity.pdbx_description
1 polymer ?
#
loop_
_entity_poly.entity_id
_entity_poly.type
_entity_poly.pdbx_seq_one_letter_code
_entity_poly.pdbx_strand_id
1 'polypeptide(L)'
;MTSLYITPKAWKQIEQSVRKNPSLETGGVLMGYSLNDEEWLVTYASGPGPNAVRHPNAILFDDDHLRRLVRKLSRRQRWQYIGDWHSHTIKRLSPSKGDRRTIWAKASQSLYMSSSPIMLIVGLNRQDKVQARAFILENSLREVGKIDLATRQSLRQRGGKSP
;
A
#
# COMPACT_ATOMS: atom_id res chain seq x y z
N MET A 1 -2.38 18.29 5.45
CA MET A 1 -3.05 16.96 5.52
C MET A 1 -2.36 16.00 4.57
N THR A 2 -1.95 14.86 5.05
CA THR A 2 -1.34 13.82 4.22
C THR A 2 -2.36 13.18 3.29
N SER A 3 -1.95 12.90 2.07
CA SER A 3 -2.82 12.32 1.04
C SER A 3 -2.12 11.20 0.28
N LEU A 4 -2.83 10.09 0.11
CA LEU A 4 -2.42 8.97 -0.71
C LEU A 4 -3.34 8.89 -1.93
N TYR A 5 -2.77 9.11 -3.09
CA TYR A 5 -3.46 8.94 -4.37
C TYR A 5 -3.16 7.56 -4.93
N ILE A 6 -4.18 6.87 -5.40
CA ILE A 6 -4.04 5.53 -5.99
C ILE A 6 -4.65 5.57 -7.39
N THR A 7 -3.89 5.16 -8.40
CA THR A 7 -4.42 5.09 -9.76
C THR A 7 -5.55 4.05 -9.85
N PRO A 8 -6.53 4.24 -10.74
CA PRO A 8 -7.59 3.25 -10.97
C PRO A 8 -7.04 1.85 -11.28
N LYS A 9 -5.94 1.76 -12.02
CA LYS A 9 -5.27 0.50 -12.32
C LYS A 9 -4.71 -0.18 -11.08
N ALA A 10 -4.01 0.56 -10.23
CA ALA A 10 -3.47 0.01 -8.97
C ALA A 10 -4.59 -0.41 -8.01
N TRP A 11 -5.64 0.40 -7.91
CA TRP A 11 -6.81 0.06 -7.11
C TRP A 11 -7.49 -1.22 -7.57
N LYS A 12 -7.64 -1.38 -8.89
CA LYS A 12 -8.19 -2.61 -9.48
C LYS A 12 -7.32 -3.84 -9.19
N GLN A 13 -6.00 -3.70 -9.19
CA GLN A 13 -5.09 -4.79 -8.81
C GLN A 13 -5.34 -5.23 -7.35
N ILE A 14 -5.51 -4.27 -6.43
CA ILE A 14 -5.85 -4.54 -5.03
C ILE A 14 -7.21 -5.24 -4.93
N GLU A 15 -8.26 -4.69 -5.53
CA GLU A 15 -9.60 -5.26 -5.48
C GLU A 15 -9.66 -6.70 -6.03
N GLN A 16 -9.02 -6.96 -7.15
CA GLN A 16 -8.98 -8.30 -7.74
C GLN A 16 -8.28 -9.29 -6.83
N SER A 17 -7.19 -8.90 -6.19
CA SER A 17 -6.47 -9.75 -5.24
C SER A 17 -7.30 -10.08 -4.01
N VAL A 18 -8.00 -9.11 -3.44
CA VAL A 18 -8.89 -9.31 -2.28
C VAL A 18 -10.07 -10.22 -2.63
N ARG A 19 -10.73 -9.96 -3.76
CA ARG A 19 -11.95 -10.69 -4.18
C ARG A 19 -11.69 -12.12 -4.62
N LYS A 20 -10.48 -12.41 -5.06
CA LYS A 20 -10.09 -13.77 -5.50
C LYS A 20 -10.17 -14.79 -4.37
N ASN A 21 -9.82 -14.40 -3.16
CA ASN A 21 -9.96 -15.24 -1.96
C ASN A 21 -10.15 -14.37 -0.71
N PRO A 22 -11.39 -13.92 -0.44
CA PRO A 22 -11.67 -12.97 0.64
C PRO A 22 -11.53 -13.55 2.04
N SER A 23 -11.45 -14.88 2.19
CA SER A 23 -11.28 -15.54 3.50
C SER A 23 -9.82 -15.63 3.95
N LEU A 24 -8.86 -15.28 3.11
CA LEU A 24 -7.44 -15.22 3.44
C LEU A 24 -6.89 -13.81 3.26
N GLU A 25 -5.98 -13.40 4.15
CA GLU A 25 -5.23 -12.17 3.94
C GLU A 25 -4.38 -12.26 2.66
N THR A 26 -4.31 -11.18 1.92
CA THR A 26 -3.42 -10.99 0.78
C THR A 26 -2.74 -9.64 0.91
N GLY A 27 -1.82 -9.33 0.04
CA GLY A 27 -1.12 -8.07 0.04
C GLY A 27 0.00 -8.03 -0.98
N GLY A 28 0.87 -7.06 -0.83
CA GLY A 28 2.02 -6.89 -1.70
C GLY A 28 2.68 -5.53 -1.49
N VAL A 29 3.50 -5.12 -2.45
CA VAL A 29 4.18 -3.83 -2.43
C VAL A 29 3.40 -2.79 -3.22
N LEU A 30 3.56 -1.55 -2.80
CA LEU A 30 3.06 -0.36 -3.49
C LEU A 30 4.23 0.38 -4.14
N MET A 31 4.15 0.62 -5.44
CA MET A 31 5.15 1.36 -6.20
C MET A 31 4.55 2.62 -6.82
N GLY A 32 5.31 3.67 -6.92
CA GLY A 32 4.87 4.91 -7.52
C GLY A 32 5.80 6.08 -7.24
N TYR A 33 5.24 7.20 -6.81
CA TYR A 33 5.98 8.44 -6.64
C TYR A 33 5.66 9.11 -5.30
N SER A 34 6.67 9.67 -4.66
CA SER A 34 6.49 10.73 -3.68
C SER A 34 6.27 12.04 -4.44
N LEU A 35 5.14 12.68 -4.26
CA LEU A 35 4.82 13.95 -4.93
C LEU A 35 5.40 15.14 -4.17
N ASN A 36 5.41 15.04 -2.86
CA ASN A 36 6.05 15.93 -1.88
C ASN A 36 6.09 15.24 -0.52
N ASP A 37 6.43 15.93 0.53
CA ASP A 37 6.59 15.36 1.88
C ASP A 37 5.27 14.83 2.49
N GLU A 38 4.13 15.22 1.94
CA GLU A 38 2.80 14.85 2.47
C GLU A 38 1.89 14.14 1.46
N GLU A 39 2.36 13.95 0.22
CA GLU A 39 1.54 13.37 -0.83
C GLU A 39 2.29 12.29 -1.61
N TRP A 40 1.60 11.18 -1.86
CA TRP A 40 2.13 10.04 -2.61
C TRP A 40 1.15 9.60 -3.68
N LEU A 41 1.68 9.08 -4.79
CA LEU A 41 0.91 8.48 -5.88
C LEU A 41 1.32 7.02 -6.06
N VAL A 42 0.40 6.11 -5.83
CA VAL A 42 0.55 4.69 -6.10
C VAL A 42 0.11 4.39 -7.53
N THR A 43 1.02 3.85 -8.33
CA THR A 43 0.77 3.49 -9.73
C THR A 43 0.70 1.99 -9.96
N TYR A 44 1.18 1.21 -9.00
CA TYR A 44 1.24 -0.23 -9.09
C TYR A 44 1.11 -0.86 -7.69
N ALA A 45 0.31 -1.93 -7.61
CA ALA A 45 0.19 -2.76 -6.42
C ALA A 45 0.43 -4.22 -6.80
N SER A 46 1.42 -4.86 -6.20
CA SER A 46 1.73 -6.26 -6.46
C SER A 46 0.83 -7.20 -5.66
N GLY A 47 0.84 -8.49 -6.00
CA GLY A 47 0.44 -9.57 -5.11
C GLY A 47 1.56 -9.92 -4.11
N PRO A 48 1.35 -10.93 -3.26
CA PRO A 48 2.27 -11.27 -2.17
C PRO A 48 3.46 -12.15 -2.59
N GLY A 49 3.49 -12.60 -3.83
CA GLY A 49 4.47 -13.53 -4.38
C GLY A 49 4.04 -15.00 -4.31
N PRO A 50 4.66 -15.86 -5.15
CA PRO A 50 4.21 -17.24 -5.32
C PRO A 50 4.41 -18.14 -4.09
N ASN A 51 5.38 -17.83 -3.23
CA ASN A 51 5.69 -18.60 -2.02
C ASN A 51 5.15 -17.90 -0.75
N ALA A 52 4.26 -16.94 -0.87
CA ALA A 52 3.63 -16.29 0.28
C ALA A 52 2.80 -17.30 1.07
N VAL A 53 2.81 -17.15 2.40
CA VAL A 53 1.99 -17.95 3.31
C VAL A 53 0.81 -17.11 3.78
N ARG A 54 -0.39 -17.53 3.44
CA ARG A 54 -1.63 -16.78 3.68
C ARG A 54 -2.52 -17.49 4.69
N HIS A 55 -2.96 -16.73 5.68
CA HIS A 55 -3.90 -17.15 6.73
C HIS A 55 -5.09 -16.20 6.81
N PRO A 56 -6.19 -16.58 7.50
CA PRO A 56 -7.31 -15.67 7.71
C PRO A 56 -6.97 -14.40 8.49
N ASN A 57 -5.92 -14.41 9.31
CA ASN A 57 -5.56 -13.30 10.20
C ASN A 57 -4.06 -12.92 10.15
N ALA A 58 -3.33 -13.43 9.17
CA ALA A 58 -1.92 -13.13 8.99
C ALA A 58 -1.47 -13.43 7.56
N ILE A 59 -0.41 -12.78 7.12
CA ILE A 59 0.25 -13.05 5.86
C ILE A 59 1.76 -12.90 6.01
N LEU A 60 2.50 -13.83 5.40
CA LEU A 60 3.93 -13.74 5.17
C LEU A 60 4.17 -13.59 3.68
N PHE A 61 4.71 -12.46 3.27
CA PHE A 61 5.06 -12.22 1.87
C PHE A 61 6.24 -13.09 1.43
N ASP A 62 6.29 -13.37 0.14
CA ASP A 62 7.48 -13.92 -0.51
C ASP A 62 8.51 -12.77 -0.69
N ASP A 63 9.26 -12.48 0.35
CA ASP A 63 10.16 -11.33 0.38
C ASP A 63 11.22 -11.37 -0.72
N ASP A 64 11.76 -12.53 -1.05
CA ASP A 64 12.76 -12.65 -2.11
C ASP A 64 12.19 -12.28 -3.48
N HIS A 65 10.96 -12.73 -3.76
CA HIS A 65 10.24 -12.36 -4.97
C HIS A 65 9.96 -10.87 -5.02
N LEU A 66 9.43 -10.30 -3.94
CA LEU A 66 9.08 -8.89 -3.88
C LEU A 66 10.30 -7.96 -3.97
N ARG A 67 11.43 -8.34 -3.38
CA ARG A 67 12.69 -7.59 -3.51
C ARG A 67 13.16 -7.52 -4.96
N ARG A 68 13.12 -8.64 -5.67
CA ARG A 68 13.45 -8.68 -7.11
C ARG A 68 12.49 -7.82 -7.93
N LEU A 69 11.20 -7.88 -7.63
CA LEU A 69 10.18 -7.10 -8.28
C LEU A 69 10.39 -5.59 -8.08
N VAL A 70 10.64 -5.15 -6.86
CA VAL A 70 10.92 -3.75 -6.53
C VAL A 70 12.14 -3.24 -7.32
N ARG A 71 13.23 -3.99 -7.35
CA ARG A 71 14.42 -3.63 -8.14
C ARG A 71 14.11 -3.50 -9.63
N LYS A 72 13.39 -4.46 -10.18
CA LYS A 72 13.00 -4.49 -11.59
C LYS A 72 12.15 -3.27 -11.96
N LEU A 73 11.12 -2.96 -11.16
CA LEU A 73 10.22 -1.86 -11.40
C LEU A 73 10.91 -0.51 -11.20
N SER A 74 11.76 -0.39 -10.20
CA SER A 74 12.55 0.83 -9.98
C SER A 74 13.47 1.15 -11.17
N ARG A 75 14.08 0.15 -11.78
CA ARG A 75 14.93 0.32 -12.95
C ARG A 75 14.15 0.61 -14.24
N ARG A 76 13.09 -0.15 -14.49
CA ARG A 76 12.35 -0.08 -15.77
C ARG A 76 11.36 1.05 -15.83
N GLN A 77 10.65 1.30 -14.71
CA GLN A 77 9.58 2.29 -14.64
C GLN A 77 10.00 3.57 -13.93
N ARG A 78 11.16 3.57 -13.27
CA ARG A 78 11.62 4.65 -12.38
C ARG A 78 10.64 4.94 -11.23
N TRP A 79 9.85 3.94 -10.84
CA TRP A 79 8.99 4.02 -9.67
C TRP A 79 9.81 3.85 -8.40
N GLN A 80 9.32 4.44 -7.33
CA GLN A 80 9.83 4.26 -5.98
C GLN A 80 8.97 3.27 -5.23
N TYR A 81 9.58 2.55 -4.29
CA TYR A 81 8.83 1.82 -3.28
C TYR A 81 8.15 2.82 -2.35
N ILE A 82 6.83 2.76 -2.27
CA ILE A 82 6.02 3.64 -1.42
C ILE A 82 5.71 2.96 -0.08
N GLY A 83 5.50 1.68 -0.09
CA GLY A 83 5.12 0.90 1.08
C GLY A 83 4.50 -0.44 0.71
N ASP A 84 3.74 -1.00 1.64
CA ASP A 84 3.04 -2.25 1.46
C ASP A 84 1.54 -2.05 1.61
N TRP A 85 0.81 -3.00 1.06
CA TRP A 85 -0.60 -3.15 1.37
C TRP A 85 -0.90 -4.58 1.79
N HIS A 86 -1.92 -4.75 2.63
CA HIS A 86 -2.49 -6.05 2.93
C HIS A 86 -3.99 -5.94 3.24
N SER A 87 -4.69 -7.05 3.12
CA SER A 87 -6.10 -7.12 3.45
C SER A 87 -6.31 -7.71 4.85
N HIS A 88 -7.32 -7.20 5.54
CA HIS A 88 -7.89 -7.85 6.72
C HIS A 88 -9.17 -8.59 6.32
N THR A 89 -9.37 -9.76 6.86
CA THR A 89 -10.60 -10.56 6.66
C THR A 89 -11.72 -10.13 7.61
N ILE A 90 -11.36 -9.42 8.66
CA ILE A 90 -12.30 -8.79 9.60
C ILE A 90 -12.58 -7.34 9.19
N LYS A 91 -13.66 -6.77 9.72
CA LYS A 91 -14.05 -5.38 9.36
C LYS A 91 -13.14 -4.30 9.92
N ARG A 92 -12.33 -4.63 10.92
CA ARG A 92 -11.41 -3.68 11.55
C ARG A 92 -10.14 -3.53 10.72
N LEU A 93 -9.90 -2.30 10.23
CA LEU A 93 -8.73 -1.96 9.41
C LEU A 93 -7.63 -1.26 10.23
N SER A 94 -7.56 -1.49 11.53
CA SER A 94 -6.48 -0.99 12.38
C SER A 94 -5.27 -1.91 12.32
N PRO A 95 -4.04 -1.37 12.36
CA PRO A 95 -2.83 -2.18 12.37
C PRO A 95 -2.76 -3.13 13.56
N SER A 96 -2.46 -4.40 13.30
CA SER A 96 -2.15 -5.39 14.33
C SER A 96 -0.74 -5.17 14.90
N LYS A 97 -0.40 -5.88 15.97
CA LYS A 97 0.97 -5.87 16.51
C LYS A 97 1.97 -6.43 15.48
N GLY A 98 1.57 -7.45 14.73
CA GLY A 98 2.38 -8.02 13.66
C GLY A 98 2.60 -7.03 12.51
N ASP A 99 1.56 -6.32 12.11
CA ASP A 99 1.63 -5.27 11.08
C ASP A 99 2.61 -4.18 11.47
N ARG A 100 2.55 -3.72 12.72
CA ARG A 100 3.46 -2.70 13.25
C ARG A 100 4.91 -3.16 13.23
N ARG A 101 5.17 -4.40 13.63
CA ARG A 101 6.53 -4.97 13.58
C ARG A 101 7.06 -5.08 12.16
N THR A 102 6.23 -5.48 11.23
CA THR A 102 6.60 -5.62 9.82
C THR A 102 6.99 -4.29 9.19
N ILE A 103 6.21 -3.23 9.40
CA ILE A 103 6.52 -1.91 8.82
C ILE A 103 7.81 -1.32 9.43
N TRP A 104 8.04 -1.50 10.73
CA TRP A 104 9.29 -1.09 11.36
C TRP A 104 10.50 -1.83 10.79
N ALA A 105 10.38 -3.14 10.59
CA ALA A 105 11.45 -3.95 9.99
C ALA A 105 11.77 -3.49 8.56
N LYS A 106 10.76 -3.18 7.75
CA LYS A 106 10.96 -2.70 6.38
C LYS A 106 11.56 -1.30 6.31
N ALA A 107 11.19 -0.40 7.22
CA ALA A 107 11.77 0.93 7.28
C ALA A 107 13.29 0.91 7.55
N SER A 108 13.78 -0.10 8.26
CA SER A 108 15.22 -0.27 8.52
C SER A 108 15.98 -1.02 7.41
N GLN A 109 15.30 -1.53 6.39
CA GLN A 109 15.94 -2.22 5.27
C GLN A 109 16.28 -1.25 4.14
N SER A 110 17.56 -1.05 3.89
CA SER A 110 18.07 -0.15 2.84
C SER A 110 17.57 -0.52 1.43
N LEU A 111 17.20 -1.77 1.20
CA LEU A 111 16.73 -2.27 -0.08
C LEU A 111 15.43 -1.59 -0.55
N TYR A 112 14.52 -1.27 0.38
CA TYR A 112 13.26 -0.59 0.06
C TYR A 112 13.44 0.92 -0.11
N MET A 113 14.59 1.47 0.29
CA MET A 113 14.96 2.88 0.12
C MET A 113 13.90 3.87 0.62
N SER A 114 13.14 3.48 1.63
CA SER A 114 12.13 4.33 2.26
C SER A 114 12.28 4.28 3.77
N SER A 115 12.56 5.43 4.36
CA SER A 115 12.57 5.61 5.82
C SER A 115 11.17 5.83 6.39
N SER A 116 10.20 6.15 5.54
CA SER A 116 8.82 6.47 5.92
C SER A 116 7.82 5.69 5.05
N PRO A 117 7.80 4.35 5.15
CA PRO A 117 6.91 3.54 4.33
C PRO A 117 5.45 3.72 4.72
N ILE A 118 4.58 3.60 3.73
CA ILE A 118 3.13 3.57 3.92
C ILE A 118 2.68 2.12 4.10
N MET A 119 1.74 1.93 5.00
CA MET A 119 0.98 0.69 5.16
C MET A 119 -0.48 0.96 4.81
N LEU A 120 -0.94 0.36 3.71
CA LEU A 120 -2.34 0.41 3.30
C LEU A 120 -3.04 -0.86 3.74
N ILE A 121 -4.07 -0.73 4.56
CA ILE A 121 -4.91 -1.84 5.02
C ILE A 121 -6.26 -1.76 4.32
N VAL A 122 -6.65 -2.83 3.66
CA VAL A 122 -7.92 -2.91 2.92
C VAL A 122 -8.79 -4.04 3.45
N GLY A 123 -10.09 -3.95 3.19
CA GLY A 123 -11.03 -4.99 3.56
C GLY A 123 -12.39 -4.76 2.92
N LEU A 124 -13.22 -5.78 2.89
CA LEU A 124 -14.58 -5.69 2.39
C LEU A 124 -15.52 -5.18 3.49
N ASN A 125 -16.34 -4.18 3.15
CA ASN A 125 -17.40 -3.71 4.04
C ASN A 125 -18.67 -4.55 3.91
N ARG A 126 -19.73 -4.15 4.65
CA ARG A 126 -21.02 -4.86 4.64
C ARG A 126 -21.71 -4.84 3.27
N GLN A 127 -21.42 -3.85 2.42
CA GLN A 127 -21.93 -3.73 1.06
C GLN A 127 -21.02 -4.39 0.02
N ASP A 128 -20.08 -5.23 0.46
CA ASP A 128 -19.12 -5.94 -0.40
C ASP A 128 -18.23 -5.01 -1.24
N LYS A 129 -17.97 -3.80 -0.72
CA LYS A 129 -17.05 -2.84 -1.32
C LYS A 129 -15.71 -2.84 -0.57
N VAL A 130 -14.62 -2.65 -1.29
CA VAL A 130 -13.29 -2.53 -0.70
C VAL A 130 -13.14 -1.16 -0.06
N GLN A 131 -12.86 -1.17 1.25
CA GLN A 131 -12.49 0.02 2.03
C GLN A 131 -11.02 -0.03 2.38
N ALA A 132 -10.43 1.13 2.66
CA ALA A 132 -9.02 1.24 2.98
C ALA A 132 -8.76 2.28 4.08
N ARG A 133 -7.72 2.00 4.86
CA ARG A 133 -7.05 2.97 5.73
C ARG A 133 -5.56 2.91 5.46
N ALA A 134 -4.89 4.03 5.50
CA ALA A 134 -3.45 4.10 5.28
C ALA A 134 -2.74 4.72 6.48
N PHE A 135 -1.56 4.24 6.75
CA PHE A 135 -0.72 4.68 7.86
C PHE A 135 0.68 4.94 7.32
N ILE A 136 1.32 5.98 7.81
CA ILE A 136 2.72 6.28 7.50
C ILE A 136 3.57 6.10 8.75
N LEU A 137 4.71 5.46 8.59
CA LEU A 137 5.71 5.35 9.63
C LEU A 137 6.70 6.51 9.52
N GLU A 138 6.70 7.36 10.53
CA GLU A 138 7.70 8.40 10.74
C GLU A 138 8.40 8.10 12.09
N ASN A 139 8.35 9.02 13.05
CA ASN A 139 8.77 8.73 14.43
C ASN A 139 7.80 7.79 15.15
N SER A 140 6.53 7.77 14.68
CA SER A 140 5.47 6.87 15.11
C SER A 140 4.58 6.54 13.93
N LEU A 141 3.72 5.55 14.08
CA LEU A 141 2.74 5.20 13.07
C LEU A 141 1.57 6.19 13.13
N ARG A 142 1.33 6.92 12.05
CA ARG A 142 0.29 7.95 11.93
C ARG A 142 -0.63 7.64 10.76
N GLU A 143 -1.94 7.85 10.95
CA GLU A 143 -2.89 7.65 9.87
C GLU A 143 -2.77 8.75 8.78
N VAL A 144 -2.81 8.32 7.53
CA VAL A 144 -2.87 9.23 6.37
C VAL A 144 -4.25 9.85 6.31
N GLY A 145 -4.31 11.18 6.20
CA GLY A 145 -5.56 11.94 6.33
C GLY A 145 -6.55 11.72 5.19
N LYS A 146 -6.08 11.43 3.99
CA LYS A 146 -6.93 11.25 2.80
C LYS A 146 -6.40 10.15 1.90
N ILE A 147 -7.29 9.28 1.43
CA ILE A 147 -7.05 8.32 0.34
C ILE A 147 -7.99 8.66 -0.79
N ASP A 148 -7.48 8.84 -1.99
CA ASP A 148 -8.28 9.24 -3.14
C ASP A 148 -7.82 8.53 -4.43
N LEU A 149 -8.77 8.30 -5.34
CA LEU A 149 -8.42 7.81 -6.67
C LEU A 149 -7.74 8.92 -7.47
N ALA A 150 -6.60 8.61 -8.08
CA ALA A 150 -5.85 9.53 -8.92
C ALA A 150 -6.51 9.67 -10.29
N THR A 151 -7.62 10.37 -10.37
CA THR A 151 -8.27 10.74 -11.62
C THR A 151 -7.63 12.01 -12.19
N ARG A 152 -7.84 12.29 -13.48
CA ARG A 152 -7.39 13.55 -14.08
C ARG A 152 -7.94 14.75 -13.32
N GLN A 153 -9.17 14.66 -12.83
CA GLN A 153 -9.81 15.72 -12.06
C GLN A 153 -9.15 15.93 -10.70
N SER A 154 -8.89 14.86 -9.94
CA SER A 154 -8.26 14.96 -8.63
C SER A 154 -6.84 15.53 -8.71
N LEU A 155 -6.07 15.14 -9.73
CA LEU A 155 -4.71 15.66 -9.95
C LEU A 155 -4.70 17.13 -10.42
N ARG A 156 -5.71 17.56 -11.20
CA ARG A 156 -5.87 18.97 -11.59
C ARG A 156 -6.24 19.85 -10.41
N GLN A 157 -7.12 19.39 -9.53
CA GLN A 157 -7.51 20.13 -8.32
C GLN A 157 -6.32 20.30 -7.35
N ARG A 158 -5.37 19.36 -7.36
CA ARG A 158 -4.11 19.48 -6.64
C ARG A 158 -3.24 20.64 -7.16
N GLY A 159 -3.16 20.81 -8.49
CA GLY A 159 -2.38 21.90 -9.14
C GLY A 159 -2.99 23.30 -8.97
N GLY A 160 -4.23 23.45 -8.55
CA GLY A 160 -4.91 24.71 -8.34
C GLY A 160 -4.68 25.35 -6.96
N LYS A 161 -3.92 24.71 -6.08
CA LYS A 161 -3.46 25.27 -4.81
C LYS A 161 -2.00 25.71 -4.93
N SER A 162 -1.76 26.69 -5.77
CA SER A 162 -0.55 27.51 -5.62
C SER A 162 -0.79 28.51 -4.49
N PRO A 163 0.22 28.77 -3.65
CA PRO A 163 0.13 29.72 -2.55
C PRO A 163 -0.11 31.14 -3.04
#